data_db22b9bef96cbb66b57a9168eb2f4687
#
_entry.id   db22b9bef96cbb66b57a9168eb2f4687
#
_cell.length_a   1.000
_cell.length_b   1.000
_cell.length_c   1.000
_cell.angle_alpha   90.00
_cell.angle_beta   90.00
_cell.angle_gamma   90.00
#
_symmetry.space_group_name_H-M   'P 1'
#
loop_
_entity.id
_entity.type
_entity.pdbx_description
1 polymer ?
#
loop_
_entity_poly.entity_id
_entity_poly.type
_entity_poly.pdbx_seq_one_letter_code
_entity_poly.pdbx_strand_id
1 'polypeptide(L)'
;FGYLPEERGVYPKTKIHDQLMYFAELKGMKKQEAEEAIKKWAKILKVEEYIPMPAEKLSKGNQQKIQFMTSVLHNPELIVLDEPFSGLDPVNTEILKNVIIDLVKEGRYIIMSSHQMASIEEFCSDILILNKGKTVLQGNLKEIKEGYKANRLEISTEESIDKYINSENMQIEFSKNNEYSIKIADENDAHQLLNKLVSDNIIVNKFEIKKPTLNDIFIEKVGE
;
A
#
# COMPACT_ATOMS: atom_id res chain seq x y z
N PHE A 1 4.68 -21.70 7.54
CA PHE A 1 4.57 -20.35 6.95
C PHE A 1 4.07 -20.42 5.51
N GLY A 2 3.37 -19.37 5.06
CA GLY A 2 2.99 -19.12 3.68
C GLY A 2 3.99 -18.19 3.00
N TYR A 3 4.23 -18.35 1.69
CA TYR A 3 5.11 -17.49 0.93
C TYR A 3 4.52 -17.18 -0.46
N LEU A 4 4.42 -15.92 -0.77
CA LEU A 4 4.08 -15.40 -2.09
C LEU A 4 5.34 -14.76 -2.69
N PRO A 5 5.99 -15.36 -3.69
CA PRO A 5 7.11 -14.73 -4.39
C PRO A 5 6.64 -13.65 -5.37
N GLU A 6 7.50 -12.68 -5.69
CA GLU A 6 7.25 -11.65 -6.71
C GLU A 6 7.06 -12.28 -8.10
N GLU A 7 7.91 -13.25 -8.45
CA GLU A 7 7.79 -13.97 -9.71
C GLU A 7 6.64 -14.98 -9.67
N ARG A 8 5.91 -15.08 -10.78
CA ARG A 8 4.76 -15.97 -10.85
C ARG A 8 5.17 -17.41 -10.90
N GLY A 9 4.81 -18.16 -9.85
CA GLY A 9 5.07 -19.57 -9.70
C GLY A 9 3.95 -20.49 -10.20
N VAL A 10 2.98 -19.99 -10.99
CA VAL A 10 1.88 -20.81 -11.51
C VAL A 10 2.29 -21.50 -12.82
N TYR A 11 1.95 -22.80 -12.96
CA TYR A 11 2.23 -23.59 -14.15
C TYR A 11 1.24 -23.25 -15.26
N PRO A 12 1.66 -22.64 -16.41
CA PRO A 12 0.75 -22.05 -17.38
C PRO A 12 -0.30 -23.02 -17.95
N LYS A 13 0.11 -24.25 -18.29
CA LYS A 13 -0.72 -25.27 -18.95
C LYS A 13 -1.52 -26.16 -18.01
N THR A 14 -1.28 -26.07 -16.71
CA THR A 14 -1.95 -26.90 -15.69
C THR A 14 -3.21 -26.18 -15.19
N LYS A 15 -4.29 -26.93 -14.97
CA LYS A 15 -5.51 -26.39 -14.38
C LYS A 15 -5.22 -25.81 -12.99
N ILE A 16 -5.86 -24.71 -12.67
CA ILE A 16 -5.71 -24.03 -11.36
C ILE A 16 -6.05 -24.99 -10.22
N HIS A 17 -7.16 -25.74 -10.33
CA HIS A 17 -7.53 -26.74 -9.32
C HIS A 17 -6.40 -27.71 -9.01
N ASP A 18 -5.78 -28.29 -10.05
CA ASP A 18 -4.76 -29.32 -9.87
C ASP A 18 -3.49 -28.75 -9.22
N GLN A 19 -3.13 -27.50 -9.57
CA GLN A 19 -2.01 -26.78 -8.94
C GLN A 19 -2.27 -26.52 -7.46
N LEU A 20 -3.46 -25.98 -7.14
CA LEU A 20 -3.83 -25.68 -5.75
C LEU A 20 -3.87 -26.93 -4.89
N MET A 21 -4.43 -28.04 -5.42
CA MET A 21 -4.40 -29.34 -4.76
C MET A 21 -2.98 -29.82 -4.49
N TYR A 22 -2.11 -29.75 -5.50
CA TYR A 22 -0.71 -30.13 -5.38
C TYR A 22 0.01 -29.34 -4.28
N PHE A 23 -0.13 -28.01 -4.26
CA PHE A 23 0.48 -27.17 -3.22
C PHE A 23 -0.11 -27.41 -1.83
N ALA A 24 -1.40 -27.65 -1.73
CA ALA A 24 -2.05 -27.99 -0.47
C ALA A 24 -1.54 -29.33 0.10
N GLU A 25 -1.43 -30.34 -0.74
CA GLU A 25 -0.89 -31.66 -0.36
C GLU A 25 0.58 -31.58 0.05
N LEU A 26 1.41 -30.80 -0.65
CA LEU A 26 2.81 -30.54 -0.26
C LEU A 26 2.92 -29.88 1.12
N LYS A 27 1.90 -29.14 1.54
CA LYS A 27 1.80 -28.52 2.88
C LYS A 27 1.16 -29.46 3.92
N GLY A 28 0.89 -30.72 3.56
CA GLY A 28 0.37 -31.75 4.46
C GLY A 28 -1.15 -31.74 4.64
N MET A 29 -1.90 -30.99 3.82
CA MET A 29 -3.36 -31.00 3.88
C MET A 29 -3.93 -32.30 3.32
N LYS A 30 -4.99 -32.81 3.94
CA LYS A 30 -5.78 -33.90 3.37
C LYS A 30 -6.60 -33.39 2.19
N LYS A 31 -6.88 -34.27 1.23
CA LYS A 31 -7.60 -33.95 0.00
C LYS A 31 -8.93 -33.21 0.26
N GLN A 32 -9.72 -33.70 1.22
CA GLN A 32 -10.99 -33.06 1.55
C GLN A 32 -10.81 -31.65 2.14
N GLU A 33 -9.85 -31.48 3.05
CA GLU A 33 -9.51 -30.16 3.63
C GLU A 33 -9.04 -29.17 2.56
N ALA A 34 -8.22 -29.65 1.61
CA ALA A 34 -7.74 -28.85 0.49
C ALA A 34 -8.89 -28.40 -0.43
N GLU A 35 -9.82 -29.29 -0.76
CA GLU A 35 -11.02 -28.97 -1.56
C GLU A 35 -11.89 -27.89 -0.90
N GLU A 36 -12.11 -28.01 0.41
CA GLU A 36 -12.88 -27.03 1.18
C GLU A 36 -12.17 -25.67 1.23
N ALA A 37 -10.86 -25.67 1.46
CA ALA A 37 -10.03 -24.46 1.46
C ALA A 37 -10.01 -23.77 0.09
N ILE A 38 -9.86 -24.54 -1.00
CA ILE A 38 -9.89 -24.01 -2.37
C ILE A 38 -11.23 -23.33 -2.64
N LYS A 39 -12.35 -23.94 -2.31
CA LYS A 39 -13.70 -23.36 -2.48
C LYS A 39 -13.86 -22.07 -1.67
N LYS A 40 -13.42 -22.07 -0.40
CA LYS A 40 -13.48 -20.91 0.48
C LYS A 40 -12.67 -19.74 -0.12
N TRP A 41 -11.41 -19.99 -0.46
CA TRP A 41 -10.50 -18.94 -0.95
C TRP A 41 -10.87 -18.45 -2.34
N ALA A 42 -11.33 -19.33 -3.23
CA ALA A 42 -11.81 -18.94 -4.55
C ALA A 42 -12.96 -17.93 -4.45
N LYS A 43 -13.91 -18.17 -3.54
CA LYS A 43 -15.03 -17.26 -3.29
C LYS A 43 -14.58 -15.92 -2.73
N ILE A 44 -13.67 -15.92 -1.73
CA ILE A 44 -13.15 -14.69 -1.10
C ILE A 44 -12.43 -13.82 -2.13
N LEU A 45 -11.59 -14.44 -2.98
CA LEU A 45 -10.80 -13.76 -4.00
C LEU A 45 -11.54 -13.53 -5.32
N LYS A 46 -12.80 -13.99 -5.42
CA LYS A 46 -13.64 -13.87 -6.63
C LYS A 46 -12.97 -14.47 -7.87
N VAL A 47 -12.53 -15.73 -7.75
CA VAL A 47 -11.83 -16.47 -8.81
C VAL A 47 -12.43 -17.86 -9.07
N GLU A 48 -13.67 -18.12 -8.61
CA GLU A 48 -14.31 -19.44 -8.72
C GLU A 48 -14.37 -19.95 -10.17
N GLU A 49 -14.70 -19.06 -11.12
CA GLU A 49 -14.81 -19.41 -12.53
C GLU A 49 -13.49 -19.88 -13.17
N TYR A 50 -12.35 -19.46 -12.60
CA TYR A 50 -11.04 -19.79 -13.12
C TYR A 50 -10.48 -21.11 -12.59
N ILE A 51 -11.05 -21.67 -11.53
CA ILE A 51 -10.56 -22.90 -10.90
C ILE A 51 -10.44 -24.08 -11.88
N PRO A 52 -11.40 -24.34 -12.82
CA PRO A 52 -11.27 -25.41 -13.81
C PRO A 52 -10.38 -25.09 -15.01
N MET A 53 -9.88 -23.86 -15.11
CA MET A 53 -9.12 -23.38 -16.27
C MET A 53 -7.60 -23.54 -16.10
N PRO A 54 -6.82 -23.66 -17.18
CA PRO A 54 -5.36 -23.54 -17.11
C PRO A 54 -4.93 -22.09 -16.84
N ALA A 55 -3.80 -21.92 -16.10
CA ALA A 55 -3.33 -20.62 -15.64
C ALA A 55 -3.05 -19.61 -16.78
N GLU A 56 -2.63 -20.09 -17.95
CA GLU A 56 -2.35 -19.22 -19.12
C GLU A 56 -3.56 -18.45 -19.63
N LYS A 57 -4.79 -18.90 -19.30
CA LYS A 57 -6.02 -18.21 -19.69
C LYS A 57 -6.42 -17.05 -18.75
N LEU A 58 -5.73 -16.91 -17.63
CA LEU A 58 -6.04 -15.89 -16.65
C LEU A 58 -5.30 -14.58 -16.94
N SER A 59 -5.93 -13.46 -16.60
CA SER A 59 -5.24 -12.16 -16.53
C SER A 59 -4.11 -12.21 -15.49
N LYS A 60 -3.16 -11.30 -15.63
CA LYS A 60 -2.05 -11.18 -14.68
C LYS A 60 -2.54 -11.04 -13.21
N GLY A 61 -3.58 -10.22 -13.00
CA GLY A 61 -4.16 -10.02 -11.67
C GLY A 61 -4.83 -11.28 -11.11
N ASN A 62 -5.54 -12.04 -11.95
CA ASN A 62 -6.12 -13.31 -11.49
C ASN A 62 -5.06 -14.36 -11.20
N GLN A 63 -3.98 -14.43 -11.98
CA GLN A 63 -2.83 -15.28 -11.67
C GLN A 63 -2.21 -14.93 -10.32
N GLN A 64 -2.09 -13.63 -10.00
CA GLN A 64 -1.59 -13.16 -8.71
C GLN A 64 -2.49 -13.61 -7.55
N LYS A 65 -3.80 -13.50 -7.70
CA LYS A 65 -4.75 -13.99 -6.69
C LYS A 65 -4.67 -15.51 -6.50
N ILE A 66 -4.51 -16.27 -7.57
CA ILE A 66 -4.29 -17.72 -7.48
C ILE A 66 -2.98 -18.05 -6.75
N GLN A 67 -1.91 -17.33 -7.05
CA GLN A 67 -0.64 -17.50 -6.38
C GLN A 67 -0.72 -17.13 -4.89
N PHE A 68 -1.44 -16.06 -4.56
CA PHE A 68 -1.74 -15.74 -3.16
C PHE A 68 -2.51 -16.89 -2.47
N MET A 69 -3.47 -17.52 -3.14
CA MET A 69 -4.16 -18.71 -2.58
C MET A 69 -3.17 -19.79 -2.15
N THR A 70 -2.14 -20.07 -2.93
CA THR A 70 -1.16 -21.11 -2.56
C THR A 70 -0.41 -20.80 -1.26
N SER A 71 -0.27 -19.51 -0.93
CA SER A 71 0.41 -19.07 0.30
C SER A 71 -0.48 -19.19 1.56
N VAL A 72 -1.81 -19.22 1.40
CA VAL A 72 -2.76 -19.16 2.53
C VAL A 72 -3.62 -20.41 2.71
N LEU A 73 -3.69 -21.32 1.71
CA LEU A 73 -4.55 -22.51 1.74
C LEU A 73 -4.39 -23.36 3.01
N HIS A 74 -3.15 -23.58 3.44
CA HIS A 74 -2.80 -24.41 4.59
C HIS A 74 -2.88 -23.68 5.94
N ASN A 75 -3.54 -22.51 5.95
CA ASN A 75 -3.81 -21.71 7.13
C ASN A 75 -2.57 -21.38 7.99
N PRO A 76 -1.50 -20.80 7.42
CA PRO A 76 -0.26 -20.53 8.14
C PRO A 76 -0.42 -19.43 9.20
N GLU A 77 0.38 -19.48 10.27
CA GLU A 77 0.49 -18.41 11.26
C GLU A 77 1.28 -17.21 10.74
N LEU A 78 2.33 -17.47 9.95
CA LEU A 78 3.19 -16.46 9.33
C LEU A 78 3.03 -16.49 7.82
N ILE A 79 2.82 -15.33 7.21
CA ILE A 79 2.69 -15.15 5.77
C ILE A 79 3.72 -14.12 5.31
N VAL A 80 4.55 -14.49 4.35
CA VAL A 80 5.53 -13.61 3.72
C VAL A 80 5.05 -13.30 2.29
N LEU A 81 4.86 -12.03 1.99
CA LEU A 81 4.31 -11.55 0.72
C LEU A 81 5.33 -10.63 0.03
N ASP A 82 5.84 -11.06 -1.10
CA ASP A 82 6.78 -10.29 -1.91
C ASP A 82 6.02 -9.58 -3.03
N GLU A 83 5.96 -8.25 -2.98
CA GLU A 83 5.22 -7.40 -3.92
C GLU A 83 3.78 -7.89 -4.21
N PRO A 84 2.93 -8.11 -3.20
CA PRO A 84 1.64 -8.77 -3.37
C PRO A 84 0.68 -8.06 -4.32
N PHE A 85 0.82 -6.74 -4.48
CA PHE A 85 -0.06 -5.91 -5.31
C PHE A 85 0.46 -5.69 -6.72
N SER A 86 1.63 -6.24 -7.05
CA SER A 86 2.25 -6.07 -8.37
C SER A 86 1.37 -6.62 -9.49
N GLY A 87 1.09 -5.77 -10.49
CA GLY A 87 0.31 -6.15 -11.68
C GLY A 87 -1.19 -6.36 -11.45
N LEU A 88 -1.72 -5.92 -10.30
CA LEU A 88 -3.16 -5.84 -10.03
C LEU A 88 -3.74 -4.52 -10.55
N ASP A 89 -4.97 -4.57 -11.05
CA ASP A 89 -5.79 -3.38 -11.22
C ASP A 89 -6.36 -2.89 -9.87
N PRO A 90 -6.89 -1.67 -9.78
CA PRO A 90 -7.39 -1.12 -8.52
C PRO A 90 -8.44 -1.99 -7.82
N VAL A 91 -9.33 -2.65 -8.56
CA VAL A 91 -10.39 -3.50 -7.98
C VAL A 91 -9.80 -4.76 -7.35
N ASN A 92 -8.90 -5.43 -8.07
CA ASN A 92 -8.22 -6.62 -7.55
C ASN A 92 -7.26 -6.28 -6.40
N THR A 93 -6.61 -5.12 -6.45
CA THR A 93 -5.81 -4.59 -5.34
C THR A 93 -6.66 -4.46 -4.09
N GLU A 94 -7.84 -3.84 -4.17
CA GLU A 94 -8.72 -3.64 -3.02
C GLU A 94 -9.23 -4.98 -2.43
N ILE A 95 -9.55 -5.96 -3.29
CA ILE A 95 -9.91 -7.31 -2.82
C ILE A 95 -8.77 -7.92 -2.00
N LEU A 96 -7.55 -7.89 -2.53
CA LEU A 96 -6.41 -8.51 -1.85
C LEU A 96 -6.04 -7.77 -0.55
N LYS A 97 -6.13 -6.44 -0.56
CA LYS A 97 -5.96 -5.59 0.63
C LYS A 97 -6.88 -6.01 1.76
N ASN A 98 -8.19 -6.10 1.47
CA ASN A 98 -9.19 -6.48 2.48
C ASN A 98 -8.90 -7.88 3.04
N VAL A 99 -8.49 -8.82 2.21
CA VAL A 99 -8.09 -10.17 2.64
C VAL A 99 -6.89 -10.13 3.59
N ILE A 100 -5.87 -9.34 3.28
CA ILE A 100 -4.68 -9.18 4.13
C ILE A 100 -5.07 -8.58 5.49
N ILE A 101 -5.91 -7.54 5.49
CA ILE A 101 -6.43 -6.92 6.73
C ILE A 101 -7.21 -7.94 7.58
N ASP A 102 -8.05 -8.76 6.96
CA ASP A 102 -8.83 -9.76 7.68
C ASP A 102 -7.94 -10.85 8.27
N LEU A 103 -6.90 -11.29 7.56
CA LEU A 103 -5.91 -12.23 8.09
C LEU A 103 -5.16 -11.66 9.30
N VAL A 104 -4.81 -10.37 9.28
CA VAL A 104 -4.20 -9.69 10.45
C VAL A 104 -5.17 -9.65 11.63
N LYS A 105 -6.45 -9.34 11.40
CA LYS A 105 -7.49 -9.36 12.43
C LYS A 105 -7.71 -10.77 13.02
N GLU A 106 -7.51 -11.81 12.23
CA GLU A 106 -7.53 -13.21 12.68
C GLU A 106 -6.27 -13.60 13.48
N GLY A 107 -5.32 -12.69 13.69
CA GLY A 107 -4.10 -12.89 14.47
C GLY A 107 -2.95 -13.50 13.68
N ARG A 108 -2.95 -13.41 12.34
CA ARG A 108 -1.82 -13.85 11.51
C ARG A 108 -0.72 -12.80 11.49
N TYR A 109 0.52 -13.26 11.46
CA TYR A 109 1.69 -12.42 11.24
C TYR A 109 1.94 -12.28 9.74
N ILE A 110 2.06 -11.03 9.27
CA ILE A 110 2.32 -10.76 7.85
C ILE A 110 3.60 -9.94 7.72
N ILE A 111 4.53 -10.44 6.90
CA ILE A 111 5.69 -9.68 6.45
C ILE A 111 5.46 -9.39 4.97
N MET A 112 5.54 -8.12 4.57
CA MET A 112 5.29 -7.70 3.20
C MET A 112 6.44 -6.84 2.70
N SER A 113 6.96 -7.15 1.50
CA SER A 113 7.82 -6.21 0.77
C SER A 113 6.97 -5.37 -0.19
N SER A 114 7.34 -4.13 -0.39
CA SER A 114 6.82 -3.28 -1.45
C SER A 114 7.76 -2.12 -1.75
N HIS A 115 7.80 -1.71 -3.02
CA HIS A 115 8.40 -0.45 -3.45
C HIS A 115 7.37 0.69 -3.48
N GLN A 116 6.10 0.42 -3.24
CA GLN A 116 5.02 1.41 -3.20
C GLN A 116 4.82 1.94 -1.78
N MET A 117 5.49 3.05 -1.44
CA MET A 117 5.44 3.64 -0.10
C MET A 117 4.04 3.92 0.41
N ALA A 118 3.11 4.33 -0.47
CA ALA A 118 1.72 4.56 -0.11
C ALA A 118 1.02 3.29 0.43
N SER A 119 1.30 2.13 -0.18
CA SER A 119 0.76 0.84 0.29
C SER A 119 1.35 0.48 1.66
N ILE A 120 2.64 0.73 1.89
CA ILE A 120 3.28 0.50 3.19
C ILE A 120 2.63 1.39 4.26
N GLU A 121 2.43 2.67 3.98
CA GLU A 121 1.77 3.60 4.91
C GLU A 121 0.35 3.18 5.30
N GLU A 122 -0.36 2.56 4.38
CA GLU A 122 -1.74 2.13 4.60
C GLU A 122 -1.86 0.87 5.46
N PHE A 123 -0.91 -0.08 5.34
CA PHE A 123 -1.05 -1.42 5.91
C PHE A 123 -0.11 -1.75 7.04
N CYS A 124 1.11 -1.18 7.02
CA CYS A 124 2.16 -1.61 7.92
C CYS A 124 2.12 -0.82 9.23
N SER A 125 2.18 -1.55 10.36
CA SER A 125 2.41 -0.93 11.67
C SER A 125 3.89 -0.66 11.92
N ASP A 126 4.73 -1.61 11.53
CA ASP A 126 6.18 -1.54 11.68
C ASP A 126 6.85 -1.67 10.31
N ILE A 127 7.91 -0.90 10.11
CA ILE A 127 8.62 -0.86 8.83
C ILE A 127 10.12 -1.06 9.02
N LEU A 128 10.72 -1.60 7.98
CA LEU A 128 12.16 -1.70 7.80
C LEU A 128 12.50 -1.27 6.37
N ILE A 129 13.25 -0.17 6.22
CA ILE A 129 13.69 0.32 4.91
C ILE A 129 15.16 -0.01 4.72
N LEU A 130 15.45 -0.66 3.60
CA LEU A 130 16.80 -1.05 3.20
C LEU A 130 17.27 -0.21 2.02
N ASN A 131 18.51 0.26 2.09
CA ASN A 131 19.22 0.86 0.96
C ASN A 131 20.61 0.22 0.84
N LYS A 132 20.91 -0.36 -0.33
CA LYS A 132 22.20 -1.04 -0.61
C LYS A 132 22.58 -2.06 0.47
N GLY A 133 21.59 -2.83 0.95
CA GLY A 133 21.79 -3.87 1.97
C GLY A 133 21.95 -3.35 3.41
N LYS A 134 21.81 -2.04 3.65
CA LYS A 134 21.87 -1.44 4.98
C LYS A 134 20.51 -0.92 5.39
N THR A 135 20.17 -1.08 6.67
CA THR A 135 18.96 -0.48 7.25
C THR A 135 19.14 1.03 7.34
N VAL A 136 18.24 1.79 6.70
CA VAL A 136 18.22 3.25 6.74
C VAL A 136 17.12 3.79 7.66
N LEU A 137 16.04 3.02 7.84
CA LEU A 137 14.94 3.36 8.74
C LEU A 137 14.30 2.07 9.25
N GLN A 138 13.97 2.04 10.55
CA GLN A 138 13.28 0.91 11.18
C GLN A 138 12.47 1.39 12.37
N GLY A 139 11.29 0.82 12.56
CA GLY A 139 10.46 1.01 13.76
C GLY A 139 8.99 1.13 13.44
N ASN A 140 8.23 1.54 14.45
CA ASN A 140 6.80 1.77 14.30
C ASN A 140 6.54 3.00 13.40
N LEU A 141 5.73 2.82 12.37
CA LEU A 141 5.50 3.86 11.34
C LEU A 141 4.87 5.12 11.94
N LYS A 142 3.94 4.96 12.88
CA LYS A 142 3.28 6.09 13.54
C LYS A 142 4.29 6.91 14.36
N GLU A 143 5.12 6.24 15.16
CA GLU A 143 6.16 6.89 15.97
C GLU A 143 7.20 7.60 15.08
N ILE A 144 7.62 6.96 14.00
CA ILE A 144 8.51 7.57 13.01
C ILE A 144 7.89 8.87 12.48
N LYS A 145 6.64 8.83 12.00
CA LYS A 145 5.96 10.02 11.47
C LYS A 145 5.69 11.08 12.54
N GLU A 146 5.46 10.70 13.79
CA GLU A 146 5.31 11.64 14.90
C GLU A 146 6.60 12.41 15.20
N GLY A 147 7.76 11.81 14.95
CA GLY A 147 9.07 12.46 15.09
C GLY A 147 9.34 13.57 14.04
N TYR A 148 8.56 13.64 12.98
CA TYR A 148 8.68 14.68 11.94
C TYR A 148 7.68 15.81 12.19
N LYS A 149 8.14 17.05 12.01
CA LYS A 149 7.28 18.23 11.97
C LYS A 149 6.48 18.24 10.66
N ALA A 150 5.30 18.86 10.69
CA ALA A 150 4.58 19.12 9.46
C ALA A 150 5.36 20.12 8.60
N ASN A 151 5.51 19.80 7.33
CA ASN A 151 6.33 20.57 6.39
C ASN A 151 5.62 20.87 5.07
N ARG A 152 4.33 20.52 4.96
CA ARG A 152 3.55 20.74 3.74
C ARG A 152 2.16 21.27 4.07
N LEU A 153 1.71 22.27 3.31
CA LEU A 153 0.37 22.79 3.33
C LEU A 153 -0.33 22.46 2.00
N GLU A 154 -1.45 21.76 2.07
CA GLU A 154 -2.39 21.58 0.97
C GLU A 154 -3.51 22.60 1.13
N ILE A 155 -3.65 23.52 0.17
CA ILE A 155 -4.67 24.56 0.22
C ILE A 155 -5.37 24.69 -1.12
N SER A 156 -6.70 24.87 -1.08
CA SER A 156 -7.52 25.18 -2.26
C SER A 156 -8.35 26.42 -1.99
N THR A 157 -8.42 27.32 -2.94
CA THR A 157 -9.07 28.63 -2.85
C THR A 157 -9.89 28.91 -4.10
N GLU A 158 -10.82 29.88 -4.05
CA GLU A 158 -11.56 30.30 -5.24
C GLU A 158 -10.71 31.18 -6.17
N GLU A 159 -9.78 31.96 -5.61
CA GLU A 159 -8.91 32.85 -6.33
C GLU A 159 -7.45 32.46 -6.19
N SER A 160 -6.56 32.93 -7.11
CA SER A 160 -5.11 32.72 -6.99
C SER A 160 -4.55 33.39 -5.73
N ILE A 161 -3.72 32.60 -5.03
CA ILE A 161 -3.02 33.06 -3.82
C ILE A 161 -1.51 33.26 -4.02
N ASP A 162 -1.01 33.20 -5.25
CA ASP A 162 0.42 33.33 -5.57
C ASP A 162 1.08 34.51 -4.91
N LYS A 163 0.37 35.67 -4.87
CA LYS A 163 0.86 36.91 -4.25
C LYS A 163 1.07 36.83 -2.73
N TYR A 164 0.48 35.82 -2.07
CA TYR A 164 0.59 35.62 -0.63
C TYR A 164 1.71 34.64 -0.24
N ILE A 165 2.23 33.87 -1.20
CA ILE A 165 3.21 32.78 -0.95
C ILE A 165 4.67 33.26 -1.12
N ASN A 166 4.89 34.56 -1.28
CA ASN A 166 6.22 35.16 -1.51
C ASN A 166 7.04 35.33 -0.22
N SER A 167 7.24 34.29 0.57
CA SER A 167 8.13 34.30 1.73
C SER A 167 9.26 33.28 1.57
N GLU A 168 10.43 33.55 2.16
CA GLU A 168 11.56 32.62 2.18
C GLU A 168 11.21 31.26 2.84
N ASN A 169 10.13 31.23 3.64
CA ASN A 169 9.68 30.08 4.41
C ASN A 169 8.63 29.24 3.69
N MET A 170 8.14 29.67 2.52
CA MET A 170 7.10 28.95 1.77
C MET A 170 7.50 28.80 0.31
N GLN A 171 7.47 27.55 -0.18
CA GLN A 171 7.78 27.23 -1.55
C GLN A 171 6.64 26.44 -2.20
N ILE A 172 6.09 26.94 -3.31
CA ILE A 172 5.11 26.19 -4.09
C ILE A 172 5.82 25.00 -4.73
N GLU A 173 5.40 23.77 -4.37
CA GLU A 173 5.84 22.53 -5.00
C GLU A 173 4.95 22.20 -6.21
N PHE A 174 3.67 22.46 -6.09
CA PHE A 174 2.68 22.24 -7.14
C PHE A 174 1.56 23.28 -7.04
N SER A 175 1.08 23.77 -8.20
CA SER A 175 -0.15 24.56 -8.28
C SER A 175 -0.92 24.23 -9.55
N LYS A 176 -2.24 24.08 -9.43
CA LYS A 176 -3.17 23.87 -10.55
C LYS A 176 -4.58 24.24 -10.13
N ASN A 177 -5.26 25.07 -10.91
CA ASN A 177 -6.67 25.44 -10.67
C ASN A 177 -6.93 25.95 -9.25
N ASN A 178 -6.05 26.82 -8.72
CA ASN A 178 -6.10 27.36 -7.34
C ASN A 178 -6.00 26.25 -6.25
N GLU A 179 -5.51 25.07 -6.58
CA GLU A 179 -5.06 24.06 -5.63
C GLU A 179 -3.54 24.15 -5.53
N TYR A 180 -3.04 24.22 -4.32
CA TYR A 180 -1.61 24.39 -4.03
C TYR A 180 -1.12 23.32 -3.08
N SER A 181 0.07 22.80 -3.38
CA SER A 181 0.92 22.08 -2.42
C SER A 181 2.13 22.97 -2.14
N ILE A 182 2.27 23.38 -0.89
CA ILE A 182 3.26 24.38 -0.46
C ILE A 182 4.15 23.73 0.59
N LYS A 183 5.45 23.71 0.34
CA LYS A 183 6.43 23.37 1.38
C LYS A 183 6.51 24.53 2.36
N ILE A 184 6.38 24.25 3.65
CA ILE A 184 6.43 25.21 4.76
C ILE A 184 7.60 24.88 5.68
N ALA A 185 8.22 25.89 6.27
CA ALA A 185 9.28 25.69 7.26
C ALA A 185 8.71 25.35 8.64
N ASP A 186 7.55 25.95 8.99
CA ASP A 186 6.86 25.74 10.26
C ASP A 186 5.33 25.83 10.08
N GLU A 187 4.57 25.21 10.97
CA GLU A 187 3.09 25.27 10.95
C GLU A 187 2.57 26.71 11.16
N ASN A 188 3.33 27.56 11.87
CA ASN A 188 2.95 28.96 12.06
C ASN A 188 2.90 29.73 10.74
N ASP A 189 3.77 29.41 9.76
CA ASP A 189 3.75 30.04 8.44
C ASP A 189 2.42 29.75 7.72
N ALA A 190 1.93 28.52 7.82
CA ALA A 190 0.64 28.14 7.26
C ALA A 190 -0.52 28.88 7.95
N HIS A 191 -0.50 28.97 9.28
CA HIS A 191 -1.53 29.70 10.03
C HIS A 191 -1.51 31.21 9.74
N GLN A 192 -0.34 31.82 9.56
CA GLN A 192 -0.22 33.21 9.16
C GLN A 192 -0.79 33.46 7.76
N LEU A 193 -0.51 32.52 6.82
CA LEU A 193 -1.10 32.56 5.48
C LEU A 193 -2.63 32.50 5.56
N LEU A 194 -3.18 31.54 6.32
CA LEU A 194 -4.64 31.41 6.48
C LEU A 194 -5.26 32.70 7.04
N ASN A 195 -4.69 33.27 8.10
CA ASN A 195 -5.19 34.52 8.70
C ASN A 195 -5.20 35.66 7.69
N LYS A 196 -4.16 35.79 6.87
CA LYS A 196 -4.07 36.81 5.84
C LYS A 196 -5.11 36.61 4.73
N LEU A 197 -5.32 35.37 4.27
CA LEU A 197 -6.34 35.08 3.27
C LEU A 197 -7.76 35.41 3.79
N VAL A 198 -8.06 35.02 5.02
CA VAL A 198 -9.34 35.32 5.66
C VAL A 198 -9.54 36.85 5.82
N SER A 199 -8.49 37.58 6.23
CA SER A 199 -8.55 39.04 6.35
C SER A 199 -8.86 39.75 5.02
N ASP A 200 -8.36 39.19 3.93
CA ASP A 200 -8.56 39.70 2.58
C ASP A 200 -9.83 39.13 1.90
N ASN A 201 -10.70 38.43 2.67
CA ASN A 201 -11.94 37.79 2.23
C ASN A 201 -11.75 36.77 1.12
N ILE A 202 -10.60 36.10 1.04
CA ILE A 202 -10.37 35.00 0.12
C ILE A 202 -11.06 33.73 0.67
N ILE A 203 -11.88 33.12 -0.16
CA ILE A 203 -12.57 31.87 0.22
C ILE A 203 -11.61 30.70 0.13
N VAL A 204 -11.43 30.02 1.27
CA VAL A 204 -10.58 28.83 1.39
C VAL A 204 -11.47 27.59 1.45
N ASN A 205 -11.40 26.75 0.40
CA ASN A 205 -12.20 25.54 0.27
C ASN A 205 -11.55 24.35 0.99
N LYS A 206 -10.21 24.31 1.04
CA LYS A 206 -9.42 23.29 1.72
C LYS A 206 -8.20 23.93 2.39
N PHE A 207 -7.91 23.52 3.61
CA PHE A 207 -6.68 23.85 4.31
C PHE A 207 -6.25 22.65 5.15
N GLU A 208 -5.11 22.04 4.81
CA GLU A 208 -4.64 20.84 5.46
C GLU A 208 -3.11 20.88 5.62
N ILE A 209 -2.65 20.90 6.86
CA ILE A 209 -1.22 20.82 7.17
C ILE A 209 -0.84 19.33 7.29
N LYS A 210 0.17 18.92 6.52
CA LYS A 210 0.61 17.53 6.45
C LYS A 210 2.03 17.36 6.95
N LYS A 211 2.23 16.25 7.66
CA LYS A 211 3.56 15.70 7.93
C LYS A 211 4.12 15.07 6.65
N PRO A 212 5.45 14.90 6.53
CA PRO A 212 6.04 14.23 5.38
C PRO A 212 5.48 12.82 5.22
N THR A 213 5.33 12.42 3.97
CA THR A 213 4.98 11.04 3.63
C THR A 213 6.17 10.12 3.88
N LEU A 214 5.92 8.80 3.94
CA LEU A 214 7.01 7.83 4.03
C LEU A 214 7.98 7.95 2.84
N ASN A 215 7.47 8.31 1.67
CA ASN A 215 8.29 8.56 0.50
C ASN A 215 9.21 9.78 0.68
N ASP A 216 8.72 10.85 1.27
CA ASP A 216 9.53 12.05 1.56
C ASP A 216 10.65 11.71 2.56
N ILE A 217 10.31 10.95 3.61
CA ILE A 217 11.26 10.47 4.62
C ILE A 217 12.31 9.56 3.99
N PHE A 218 11.88 8.67 3.09
CA PHE A 218 12.81 7.78 2.38
C PHE A 218 13.80 8.56 1.52
N ILE A 219 13.32 9.54 0.73
CA ILE A 219 14.17 10.38 -0.13
C ILE A 219 15.19 11.14 0.72
N GLU A 220 14.76 11.71 1.85
CA GLU A 220 15.66 12.39 2.78
C GLU A 220 16.76 11.46 3.29
N LYS A 221 16.39 10.26 3.77
CA LYS A 221 17.33 9.29 4.35
C LYS A 221 18.27 8.62 3.34
N VAL A 222 17.89 8.55 2.08
CA VAL A 222 18.69 7.94 1.00
C VAL A 222 19.53 8.97 0.26
N GLY A 223 19.12 10.24 0.29
CA GLY A 223 19.84 11.37 -0.31
C GLY A 223 21.01 11.89 0.53
N GLU A 224 21.05 11.49 1.82
CA GLU A 224 22.20 11.71 2.72
C GLU A 224 23.28 10.61 2.49
#